data_7515356784de0cc375f9c6acbcd1c8b8
#
_entry.id   7515356784de0cc375f9c6acbcd1c8b8
#
_cell.length_a   1.000
_cell.length_b   1.000
_cell.length_c   1.000
_cell.angle_alpha   90.00
_cell.angle_beta   90.00
_cell.angle_gamma   90.00
#
_symmetry.space_group_name_H-M   'P 1'
#
loop_
_entity.id
_entity.type
_entity.pdbx_description
1 polymer ?
#
loop_
_entity_poly.entity_id
_entity_poly.type
_entity_poly.pdbx_seq_one_letter_code
_entity_poly.pdbx_strand_id
1 'polypeptide(L)'
;MLSTRQQEIYDFVVAYARKHGYPPTVREIGAEVGLASPSTVHVHLAKLEQAGYLRRDPTKPRALELVGREHSARREAAEVRVLPLVGEIAAGGPLLAEQNIEDYLAVPDGLSRGEEEFLLRVRGESMIEAGILPGDIVVVRRQTTAENGDVVAALVGEDEAASEATVKTFHREGGRIRLQPENSAMEPLYPEHVQILGKVIGLFRRL
;
A
#
# COMPACT_ATOMS: atom_id res chain seq x y z
N MET A 1 -5.32 -1.24 31.91
CA MET A 1 -6.71 -0.77 31.61
C MET A 1 -6.83 0.67 32.09
N LEU A 2 -7.50 1.53 31.33
CA LEU A 2 -7.80 2.90 31.76
C LEU A 2 -8.91 2.89 32.79
N SER A 3 -8.89 3.85 33.74
CA SER A 3 -10.04 4.10 34.60
C SER A 3 -11.15 4.76 33.79
N THR A 4 -12.42 4.67 34.26
CA THR A 4 -13.58 5.30 33.60
C THR A 4 -13.32 6.77 33.26
N ARG A 5 -12.73 7.53 34.19
CA ARG A 5 -12.43 8.94 34.00
C ARG A 5 -11.30 9.17 32.97
N GLN A 6 -10.31 8.30 32.90
CA GLN A 6 -9.28 8.37 31.88
C GLN A 6 -9.85 8.05 30.49
N GLN A 7 -10.78 7.11 30.40
CA GLN A 7 -11.46 6.78 29.16
C GLN A 7 -12.30 7.96 28.66
N GLU A 8 -13.10 8.59 29.52
CA GLU A 8 -13.89 9.79 29.18
C GLU A 8 -13.03 10.92 28.63
N ILE A 9 -11.88 11.21 29.28
CA ILE A 9 -10.93 12.23 28.84
C ILE A 9 -10.36 11.85 27.47
N TYR A 10 -9.93 10.62 27.29
CA TYR A 10 -9.37 10.14 26.02
C TYR A 10 -10.37 10.25 24.89
N ASP A 11 -11.60 9.77 25.09
CA ASP A 11 -12.66 9.78 24.08
C ASP A 11 -13.02 11.22 23.66
N PHE A 12 -13.10 12.13 24.63
CA PHE A 12 -13.31 13.55 24.35
C PHE A 12 -12.17 14.16 23.52
N VAL A 13 -10.91 13.90 23.89
CA VAL A 13 -9.74 14.43 23.16
C VAL A 13 -9.73 13.92 21.73
N VAL A 14 -10.06 12.65 21.51
CA VAL A 14 -10.18 12.04 20.17
C VAL A 14 -11.28 12.69 19.35
N ALA A 15 -12.49 12.82 19.93
CA ALA A 15 -13.64 13.39 19.24
C ALA A 15 -13.43 14.86 18.87
N TYR A 16 -12.85 15.63 19.80
CA TYR A 16 -12.54 17.04 19.60
C TYR A 16 -11.49 17.25 18.49
N ALA A 17 -10.40 16.49 18.55
CA ALA A 17 -9.34 16.57 17.54
C ALA A 17 -9.83 16.19 16.14
N ARG A 18 -10.73 15.18 16.02
CA ARG A 18 -11.38 14.83 14.75
C ARG A 18 -12.24 15.96 14.19
N LYS A 19 -13.00 16.63 15.06
CA LYS A 19 -13.94 17.70 14.66
C LYS A 19 -13.24 18.99 14.28
N HIS A 20 -12.18 19.37 15.02
CA HIS A 20 -11.56 20.70 14.93
C HIS A 20 -10.19 20.69 14.23
N GLY A 21 -9.57 19.51 14.02
CA GLY A 21 -8.23 19.39 13.42
C GLY A 21 -7.07 19.68 14.38
N TYR A 22 -7.36 20.00 15.64
CA TYR A 22 -6.37 20.24 16.71
C TYR A 22 -6.92 19.74 18.06
N PRO A 23 -6.04 19.41 19.04
CA PRO A 23 -6.46 18.89 20.33
C PRO A 23 -7.07 19.98 21.22
N PRO A 24 -7.98 19.60 22.17
CA PRO A 24 -8.57 20.52 23.12
C PRO A 24 -7.55 21.02 24.16
N THR A 25 -7.83 22.19 24.72
CA THR A 25 -7.09 22.72 25.86
C THR A 25 -7.45 22.00 27.16
N VAL A 26 -6.58 22.09 28.17
CA VAL A 26 -6.84 21.52 29.52
C VAL A 26 -8.15 22.07 30.13
N ARG A 27 -8.52 23.32 29.82
CA ARG A 27 -9.77 23.92 30.28
C ARG A 27 -10.98 23.33 29.61
N GLU A 28 -10.92 23.10 28.30
CA GLU A 28 -11.98 22.45 27.53
C GLU A 28 -12.18 21.00 27.97
N ILE A 29 -11.10 20.27 28.22
CA ILE A 29 -11.14 18.93 28.79
C ILE A 29 -11.83 18.96 30.17
N GLY A 30 -11.40 19.86 31.06
CA GLY A 30 -11.97 19.99 32.40
C GLY A 30 -13.47 20.29 32.38
N ALA A 31 -13.90 21.22 31.50
CA ALA A 31 -15.29 21.59 31.33
C ALA A 31 -16.15 20.40 30.88
N GLU A 32 -15.67 19.64 29.89
CA GLU A 32 -16.40 18.49 29.34
C GLU A 32 -16.58 17.36 30.35
N VAL A 33 -15.49 16.99 31.04
CA VAL A 33 -15.54 15.86 32.00
C VAL A 33 -15.89 16.27 33.43
N GLY A 34 -16.30 17.54 33.65
CA GLY A 34 -16.74 18.02 34.97
C GLY A 34 -15.61 18.11 36.02
N LEU A 35 -14.38 18.39 35.61
CA LEU A 35 -13.23 18.60 36.50
C LEU A 35 -12.94 20.10 36.68
N ALA A 36 -13.23 20.64 37.86
CA ALA A 36 -13.03 22.05 38.16
C ALA A 36 -11.53 22.44 38.26
N SER A 37 -10.66 21.51 38.62
CA SER A 37 -9.23 21.80 38.82
C SER A 37 -8.39 21.40 37.57
N PRO A 38 -7.69 22.35 36.92
CA PRO A 38 -6.74 22.07 35.85
C PRO A 38 -5.64 21.10 36.29
N SER A 39 -5.21 21.12 37.55
CA SER A 39 -4.20 20.19 38.08
C SER A 39 -4.67 18.75 38.03
N THR A 40 -5.96 18.48 38.29
CA THR A 40 -6.54 17.14 38.21
C THR A 40 -6.56 16.64 36.77
N VAL A 41 -6.89 17.50 35.81
CA VAL A 41 -6.81 17.17 34.37
C VAL A 41 -5.39 16.80 33.98
N HIS A 42 -4.38 17.59 34.44
CA HIS A 42 -2.97 17.30 34.18
C HIS A 42 -2.53 15.93 34.71
N VAL A 43 -3.01 15.53 35.90
CA VAL A 43 -2.72 14.19 36.48
C VAL A 43 -3.28 13.07 35.58
N HIS A 44 -4.50 13.23 35.08
CA HIS A 44 -5.11 12.24 34.19
C HIS A 44 -4.38 12.18 32.84
N LEU A 45 -4.02 13.32 32.26
CA LEU A 45 -3.26 13.41 31.03
C LEU A 45 -1.87 12.75 31.16
N ALA A 46 -1.16 13.00 32.28
CA ALA A 46 0.13 12.35 32.54
C ALA A 46 0.02 10.83 32.63
N LYS A 47 -1.05 10.30 33.22
CA LYS A 47 -1.32 8.86 33.26
C LYS A 47 -1.63 8.29 31.89
N LEU A 48 -2.36 9.03 31.03
CA LEU A 48 -2.63 8.64 29.65
C LEU A 48 -1.34 8.65 28.80
N GLU A 49 -0.42 9.60 29.08
CA GLU A 49 0.92 9.64 28.48
C GLU A 49 1.77 8.44 28.90
N GLN A 50 1.83 8.13 30.20
CA GLN A 50 2.54 6.95 30.71
C GLN A 50 1.98 5.63 30.17
N ALA A 51 0.68 5.58 29.94
CA ALA A 51 0.00 4.42 29.36
C ALA A 51 0.09 4.36 27.82
N GLY A 52 0.76 5.34 27.18
CA GLY A 52 0.99 5.36 25.74
C GLY A 52 -0.21 5.79 24.87
N TYR A 53 -1.25 6.38 25.48
CA TYR A 53 -2.43 6.86 24.74
C TYR A 53 -2.28 8.29 24.21
N LEU A 54 -1.46 9.10 24.86
CA LEU A 54 -1.17 10.49 24.52
C LEU A 54 0.35 10.72 24.52
N ARG A 55 0.80 11.68 23.76
CA ARG A 55 2.18 12.18 23.79
C ARG A 55 2.18 13.71 23.79
N ARG A 56 3.09 14.33 24.54
CA ARG A 56 3.33 15.77 24.46
C ARG A 56 4.60 16.05 23.69
N ASP A 57 4.51 17.01 22.78
CA ASP A 57 5.70 17.59 22.14
C ASP A 57 6.20 18.74 23.04
N PRO A 58 7.35 18.60 23.70
CA PRO A 58 7.86 19.62 24.61
C PRO A 58 8.22 20.93 23.90
N THR A 59 8.31 20.92 22.57
CA THR A 59 8.69 22.09 21.76
C THR A 59 7.49 22.94 21.34
N LYS A 60 6.25 22.45 21.55
CA LYS A 60 5.03 23.15 21.13
C LYS A 60 4.08 23.39 22.31
N PRO A 61 3.70 24.66 22.63
CA PRO A 61 2.90 25.00 23.81
C PRO A 61 1.48 24.38 23.90
N ARG A 62 0.99 23.69 22.84
CA ARG A 62 -0.36 23.11 22.74
C ARG A 62 -0.37 21.71 22.13
N ALA A 63 0.75 21.03 22.08
CA ALA A 63 0.85 19.76 21.37
C ALA A 63 0.55 18.57 22.27
N LEU A 64 -0.74 18.29 22.48
CA LEU A 64 -1.22 16.99 22.90
C LEU A 64 -1.37 16.15 21.61
N GLU A 65 -0.51 15.19 21.39
CA GLU A 65 -0.64 14.25 20.28
C GLU A 65 -1.34 12.98 20.76
N LEU A 66 -2.37 12.55 20.03
CA LEU A 66 -3.01 11.28 20.26
C LEU A 66 -2.07 10.15 19.83
N VAL A 67 -1.59 9.38 20.79
CA VAL A 67 -0.90 8.11 20.55
C VAL A 67 -1.98 7.01 20.65
N GLY A 68 -2.97 7.05 19.77
CA GLY A 68 -4.05 6.06 19.79
C GLY A 68 -3.87 5.04 18.70
N ARG A 69 -4.43 3.86 18.91
CA ARG A 69 -4.51 2.75 17.94
C ARG A 69 -4.99 3.18 16.54
N GLU A 70 -5.67 4.33 16.40
CA GLU A 70 -6.05 4.89 15.09
C GLU A 70 -4.94 5.74 14.45
N HIS A 71 -4.00 6.27 15.26
CA HIS A 71 -2.78 6.90 14.75
C HIS A 71 -1.68 5.86 14.51
N SER A 72 -1.66 4.76 15.26
CA SER A 72 -0.86 3.58 14.90
C SER A 72 -1.43 2.91 13.65
N ALA A 73 -2.77 2.77 13.51
CA ALA A 73 -3.37 2.31 12.27
C ALA A 73 -3.11 3.25 11.06
N ARG A 74 -2.98 4.58 11.29
CA ARG A 74 -2.53 5.51 10.25
C ARG A 74 -1.02 5.53 10.06
N ARG A 75 -0.23 5.20 11.09
CA ARG A 75 1.23 4.96 10.98
C ARG A 75 1.50 3.54 10.48
N GLU A 76 0.72 2.56 10.86
CA GLU A 76 0.68 1.22 10.27
C GLU A 76 0.18 1.27 8.82
N ALA A 77 -0.74 2.21 8.46
CA ALA A 77 -1.10 2.54 7.07
C ALA A 77 -0.05 3.40 6.35
N ALA A 78 1.01 3.81 7.03
CA ALA A 78 2.20 4.47 6.49
C ALA A 78 3.46 3.60 6.66
N GLU A 79 3.33 2.34 7.05
CA GLU A 79 4.40 1.38 6.86
C GLU A 79 4.67 1.26 5.36
N VAL A 80 5.88 1.56 4.98
CA VAL A 80 6.38 1.40 3.61
C VAL A 80 7.06 0.06 3.54
N ARG A 81 6.66 -0.73 2.58
CA ARG A 81 7.37 -1.96 2.21
C ARG A 81 8.36 -1.64 1.12
N VAL A 82 9.53 -2.22 1.21
CA VAL A 82 10.54 -2.11 0.16
C VAL A 82 10.37 -3.31 -0.76
N LEU A 83 9.95 -3.05 -2.00
CA LEU A 83 9.74 -4.09 -3.02
C LEU A 83 10.82 -4.01 -4.10
N PRO A 84 11.31 -5.15 -4.60
CA PRO A 84 12.25 -5.17 -5.71
C PRO A 84 11.56 -4.71 -7.00
N LEU A 85 12.18 -3.77 -7.70
CA LEU A 85 11.83 -3.41 -9.07
C LEU A 85 12.60 -4.34 -10.02
N VAL A 86 11.86 -5.19 -10.69
CA VAL A 86 12.41 -6.12 -11.67
C VAL A 86 12.50 -5.41 -13.03
N GLY A 87 13.68 -5.42 -13.60
CA GLY A 87 13.94 -4.84 -14.92
C GLY A 87 13.70 -5.85 -16.04
N GLU A 88 14.80 -6.30 -16.65
CA GLU A 88 14.73 -7.38 -17.64
C GLU A 88 14.67 -8.73 -16.92
N ILE A 89 13.73 -9.57 -17.33
CA ILE A 89 13.61 -10.91 -16.78
C ILE A 89 14.40 -11.84 -17.71
N ALA A 90 15.51 -12.35 -17.21
CA ALA A 90 16.27 -13.36 -17.92
C ALA A 90 15.49 -14.69 -17.90
N ALA A 91 15.35 -15.31 -19.06
CA ALA A 91 14.70 -16.59 -19.20
C ALA A 91 15.46 -17.71 -18.45
N GLY A 92 14.73 -18.65 -17.87
CA GLY A 92 15.27 -19.82 -17.18
C GLY A 92 15.84 -19.61 -15.77
N GLY A 93 15.87 -18.36 -15.29
CA GLY A 93 16.30 -18.04 -13.92
C GLY A 93 15.14 -17.72 -12.96
N PRO A 94 15.39 -17.71 -11.63
CA PRO A 94 14.39 -17.23 -10.67
C PRO A 94 14.04 -15.76 -10.94
N LEU A 95 12.75 -15.43 -10.95
CA LEU A 95 12.25 -14.07 -11.21
C LEU A 95 12.94 -12.99 -10.37
N LEU A 96 13.16 -13.27 -9.09
CA LEU A 96 13.81 -12.37 -8.12
C LEU A 96 15.31 -12.69 -7.97
N ALA A 97 15.97 -13.22 -8.98
CA ALA A 97 17.42 -13.32 -8.98
C ALA A 97 18.04 -11.90 -8.94
N GLU A 98 19.14 -11.71 -8.23
CA GLU A 98 19.78 -10.40 -8.08
C GLU A 98 20.06 -9.72 -9.43
N GLN A 99 20.39 -10.49 -10.45
CA GLN A 99 20.65 -9.99 -11.81
C GLN A 99 19.40 -9.39 -12.50
N ASN A 100 18.20 -9.72 -12.05
CA ASN A 100 16.94 -9.21 -12.61
C ASN A 100 16.43 -7.98 -11.85
N ILE A 101 16.99 -7.66 -10.68
CA ILE A 101 16.57 -6.55 -9.85
C ILE A 101 17.32 -5.29 -10.29
N GLU A 102 16.56 -4.29 -10.78
CA GLU A 102 17.06 -2.99 -11.21
C GLU A 102 17.23 -2.03 -10.01
N ASP A 103 16.27 -2.07 -9.07
CA ASP A 103 16.23 -1.16 -7.91
C ASP A 103 15.30 -1.72 -6.83
N TYR A 104 15.23 -1.03 -5.69
CA TYR A 104 14.28 -1.29 -4.61
C TYR A 104 13.49 -0.03 -4.30
N LEU A 105 12.16 -0.09 -4.38
CA LEU A 105 11.30 1.07 -4.16
C LEU A 105 10.41 0.88 -2.93
N ALA A 106 10.24 1.98 -2.19
CA ALA A 106 9.33 2.05 -1.06
C ALA A 106 7.89 2.20 -1.54
N VAL A 107 7.03 1.27 -1.17
CA VAL A 107 5.61 1.19 -1.54
C VAL A 107 4.76 1.32 -0.28
N PRO A 108 3.74 2.21 -0.25
CA PRO A 108 2.81 2.28 0.87
C PRO A 108 2.12 0.94 1.12
N ASP A 109 2.04 0.49 2.38
CA ASP A 109 1.47 -0.80 2.78
C ASP A 109 0.01 -0.98 2.32
N GLY A 110 -0.74 0.12 2.14
CA GLY A 110 -2.09 0.09 1.58
C GLY A 110 -2.20 -0.42 0.13
N LEU A 111 -1.09 -0.37 -0.64
CA LEU A 111 -0.99 -0.82 -2.02
C LEU A 111 -0.28 -2.18 -2.16
N SER A 112 0.32 -2.67 -1.08
CA SER A 112 1.05 -3.91 -1.00
C SER A 112 0.64 -4.63 0.28
N ARG A 113 -0.03 -5.78 0.16
CA ARG A 113 -0.56 -6.56 1.30
C ARG A 113 -0.12 -8.01 1.30
N GLY A 114 0.58 -8.47 0.27
CA GLY A 114 1.03 -9.85 0.10
C GLY A 114 2.47 -10.09 0.57
N GLU A 115 2.82 -11.33 0.84
CA GLU A 115 4.19 -11.70 1.23
C GLU A 115 5.15 -11.75 0.04
N GLU A 116 4.65 -12.07 -1.16
CA GLU A 116 5.45 -12.17 -2.38
C GLU A 116 4.95 -11.18 -3.44
N GLU A 117 5.44 -9.96 -3.38
CA GLU A 117 5.13 -8.90 -4.33
C GLU A 117 6.42 -8.31 -4.90
N PHE A 118 6.35 -7.85 -6.14
CA PHE A 118 7.44 -7.18 -6.84
C PHE A 118 6.90 -6.09 -7.75
N LEU A 119 7.80 -5.28 -8.26
CA LEU A 119 7.48 -4.17 -9.15
C LEU A 119 8.00 -4.47 -10.55
N LEU A 120 7.26 -4.04 -11.56
CA LEU A 120 7.68 -4.05 -12.95
C LEU A 120 7.52 -2.68 -13.57
N ARG A 121 8.52 -2.25 -14.35
CA ARG A 121 8.42 -1.04 -15.16
C ARG A 121 7.71 -1.39 -16.47
N VAL A 122 6.64 -0.67 -16.76
CA VAL A 122 5.86 -0.83 -17.99
C VAL A 122 6.63 -0.22 -19.16
N ARG A 123 6.78 -1.01 -20.21
CA ARG A 123 7.33 -0.60 -21.49
C ARG A 123 6.26 -0.76 -22.56
N GLY A 124 6.25 0.16 -23.53
CA GLY A 124 5.29 0.12 -24.64
C GLY A 124 3.86 0.56 -24.26
N GLU A 125 2.99 0.55 -25.23
CA GLU A 125 1.66 1.17 -25.20
C GLU A 125 0.51 0.15 -25.18
N SER A 126 0.80 -1.11 -24.94
CA SER A 126 -0.19 -2.17 -25.07
C SER A 126 -1.32 -2.15 -24.06
N MET A 127 -1.24 -1.33 -23.00
CA MET A 127 -2.22 -1.26 -21.91
C MET A 127 -2.75 0.15 -21.67
N ILE A 128 -2.64 1.04 -22.66
CA ILE A 128 -3.00 2.48 -22.51
C ILE A 128 -4.50 2.68 -22.26
N GLU A 129 -5.37 1.87 -22.86
CA GLU A 129 -6.82 1.94 -22.68
C GLU A 129 -7.27 1.45 -21.30
N ALA A 130 -6.43 0.63 -20.61
CA ALA A 130 -6.57 0.30 -19.19
C ALA A 130 -5.97 1.36 -18.25
N GLY A 131 -5.46 2.47 -18.80
CA GLY A 131 -4.84 3.53 -18.03
C GLY A 131 -3.42 3.24 -17.57
N ILE A 132 -2.79 2.17 -18.03
CA ILE A 132 -1.39 1.81 -17.75
C ILE A 132 -0.54 2.31 -18.91
N LEU A 133 0.35 3.28 -18.62
CA LEU A 133 1.14 4.00 -19.63
C LEU A 133 2.61 3.59 -19.60
N PRO A 134 3.37 3.84 -20.69
CA PRO A 134 4.82 3.66 -20.68
C PRO A 134 5.47 4.47 -19.55
N GLY A 135 6.38 3.81 -18.82
CA GLY A 135 7.08 4.40 -17.66
C GLY A 135 6.38 4.19 -16.32
N ASP A 136 5.12 3.73 -16.29
CA ASP A 136 4.46 3.32 -15.04
C ASP A 136 5.22 2.19 -14.37
N ILE A 137 5.09 2.12 -13.04
CA ILE A 137 5.56 1.01 -12.25
C ILE A 137 4.34 0.27 -11.70
N VAL A 138 4.13 -0.97 -12.11
CA VAL A 138 3.04 -1.81 -11.62
C VAL A 138 3.49 -2.64 -10.44
N VAL A 139 2.59 -2.78 -9.45
CA VAL A 139 2.74 -3.71 -8.34
C VAL A 139 2.15 -5.04 -8.74
N VAL A 140 2.95 -6.08 -8.68
CA VAL A 140 2.56 -7.45 -9.08
C VAL A 140 2.60 -8.36 -7.87
N ARG A 141 1.46 -9.00 -7.57
CA ARG A 141 1.39 -10.10 -6.60
C ARG A 141 1.76 -11.39 -7.32
N ARG A 142 2.78 -12.05 -6.82
CA ARG A 142 3.25 -13.33 -7.38
C ARG A 142 2.19 -14.41 -7.27
N GLN A 143 1.86 -15.01 -8.40
CA GLN A 143 0.98 -16.18 -8.50
C GLN A 143 1.18 -16.83 -9.86
N THR A 144 0.90 -18.14 -9.95
CA THR A 144 1.09 -18.93 -11.17
C THR A 144 -0.22 -19.14 -11.95
N THR A 145 -1.34 -18.65 -11.42
CA THR A 145 -2.66 -18.76 -12.02
C THR A 145 -3.31 -17.40 -12.18
N ALA A 146 -4.25 -17.28 -13.10
CA ALA A 146 -5.03 -16.05 -13.31
C ALA A 146 -6.47 -16.40 -13.69
N GLU A 147 -7.38 -15.47 -13.43
CA GLU A 147 -8.78 -15.52 -13.84
C GLU A 147 -9.02 -14.63 -15.06
N ASN A 148 -10.08 -14.90 -15.81
CA ASN A 148 -10.45 -14.08 -16.96
C ASN A 148 -10.72 -12.62 -16.54
N GLY A 149 -10.07 -11.70 -17.21
CA GLY A 149 -10.12 -10.26 -16.90
C GLY A 149 -9.04 -9.77 -15.95
N ASP A 150 -8.21 -10.66 -15.38
CA ASP A 150 -7.06 -10.23 -14.58
C ASP A 150 -6.00 -9.56 -15.47
N VAL A 151 -5.48 -8.42 -15.02
CA VAL A 151 -4.26 -7.86 -15.61
C VAL A 151 -3.08 -8.61 -15.00
N VAL A 152 -2.29 -9.24 -15.85
CA VAL A 152 -1.18 -10.12 -15.41
C VAL A 152 0.15 -9.66 -15.97
N ALA A 153 1.21 -9.92 -15.20
CA ALA A 153 2.57 -10.01 -15.73
C ALA A 153 2.83 -11.46 -16.13
N ALA A 154 3.28 -11.68 -17.37
CA ALA A 154 3.55 -13.00 -17.91
C ALA A 154 4.83 -13.02 -18.73
N LEU A 155 5.51 -14.15 -18.74
CA LEU A 155 6.54 -14.47 -19.72
C LEU A 155 5.88 -15.16 -20.92
N VAL A 156 6.20 -14.69 -22.10
CA VAL A 156 5.70 -15.24 -23.37
C VAL A 156 6.90 -15.45 -24.31
N GLY A 157 6.90 -16.55 -25.02
CA GLY A 157 7.98 -16.87 -25.95
C GLY A 157 7.69 -18.15 -26.71
N GLU A 158 8.56 -18.48 -27.68
CA GLU A 158 8.54 -19.74 -28.39
C GLU A 158 9.13 -20.88 -27.56
N ASP A 159 10.09 -20.53 -26.68
CA ASP A 159 10.67 -21.42 -25.68
C ASP A 159 11.03 -20.65 -24.39
N GLU A 160 11.49 -21.39 -23.36
CA GLU A 160 11.88 -20.78 -22.07
C GLU A 160 13.09 -19.84 -22.21
N ALA A 161 13.94 -20.01 -23.22
CA ALA A 161 15.16 -19.22 -23.39
C ALA A 161 14.94 -17.91 -24.15
N ALA A 162 13.86 -17.81 -24.94
CA ALA A 162 13.50 -16.63 -25.73
C ALA A 162 12.21 -15.96 -25.20
N SER A 163 11.95 -16.03 -23.89
CA SER A 163 10.74 -15.47 -23.29
C SER A 163 10.93 -13.99 -22.94
N GLU A 164 9.90 -13.18 -23.21
CA GLU A 164 9.83 -11.76 -22.89
C GLU A 164 8.72 -11.51 -21.88
N ALA A 165 9.00 -10.62 -20.92
CA ALA A 165 7.99 -10.21 -19.93
C ALA A 165 7.01 -9.21 -20.55
N THR A 166 5.72 -9.46 -20.35
CA THR A 166 4.65 -8.59 -20.84
C THR A 166 3.56 -8.38 -19.80
N VAL A 167 2.83 -7.25 -19.87
CA VAL A 167 1.63 -6.98 -19.09
C VAL A 167 0.44 -6.97 -20.04
N LYS A 168 -0.58 -7.81 -19.78
CA LYS A 168 -1.77 -7.98 -20.61
C LYS A 168 -2.97 -8.38 -19.75
N THR A 169 -4.16 -8.24 -20.28
CA THR A 169 -5.37 -8.80 -19.69
C THR A 169 -5.47 -10.29 -20.07
N PHE A 170 -5.58 -11.13 -19.06
CA PHE A 170 -5.62 -12.59 -19.23
C PHE A 170 -7.02 -13.07 -19.55
N HIS A 171 -7.11 -13.96 -20.54
CA HIS A 171 -8.31 -14.73 -20.83
C HIS A 171 -7.94 -16.18 -21.15
N ARG A 172 -8.80 -17.10 -20.73
CA ARG A 172 -8.73 -18.52 -21.10
C ARG A 172 -10.01 -18.91 -21.81
N GLU A 173 -9.88 -19.28 -23.07
CA GLU A 173 -10.99 -19.60 -23.96
C GLU A 173 -10.71 -20.94 -24.66
N GLY A 174 -11.60 -21.91 -24.48
CA GLY A 174 -11.47 -23.23 -25.15
C GLY A 174 -10.16 -23.98 -24.85
N GLY A 175 -9.57 -23.75 -23.66
CA GLY A 175 -8.29 -24.33 -23.24
C GLY A 175 -7.05 -23.58 -23.72
N ARG A 176 -7.20 -22.53 -24.52
CA ARG A 176 -6.10 -21.64 -24.95
C ARG A 176 -6.04 -20.40 -24.12
N ILE A 177 -4.83 -19.87 -23.91
CA ILE A 177 -4.61 -18.59 -23.27
C ILE A 177 -4.58 -17.51 -24.35
N ARG A 178 -5.37 -16.45 -24.12
CA ARG A 178 -5.33 -15.21 -24.87
C ARG A 178 -4.85 -14.12 -23.93
N LEU A 179 -3.80 -13.44 -24.32
CA LEU A 179 -3.28 -12.25 -23.65
C LEU A 179 -3.71 -11.02 -24.45
N GLN A 180 -4.71 -10.30 -23.93
CA GLN A 180 -5.34 -9.18 -24.59
C GLN A 180 -4.60 -7.89 -24.27
N PRO A 181 -4.06 -7.16 -25.26
CA PRO A 181 -3.67 -5.77 -25.05
C PRO A 181 -4.91 -4.90 -24.85
N GLU A 182 -4.84 -3.99 -23.94
CA GLU A 182 -5.81 -2.89 -23.77
C GLU A 182 -5.36 -1.69 -24.60
N ASN A 183 -5.34 -1.92 -25.92
CA ASN A 183 -5.01 -0.96 -26.95
C ASN A 183 -5.65 -1.48 -28.25
N SER A 184 -6.65 -0.74 -28.75
CA SER A 184 -7.42 -1.10 -29.95
C SER A 184 -6.59 -1.18 -31.24
N ALA A 185 -5.38 -0.61 -31.24
CA ALA A 185 -4.43 -0.68 -32.37
C ALA A 185 -3.58 -1.98 -32.35
N MET A 186 -3.74 -2.84 -31.35
CA MET A 186 -2.92 -4.05 -31.17
C MET A 186 -3.76 -5.31 -31.18
N GLU A 187 -3.25 -6.36 -31.80
CA GLU A 187 -3.91 -7.66 -31.85
C GLU A 187 -3.62 -8.48 -30.58
N PRO A 188 -4.58 -9.34 -30.16
CA PRO A 188 -4.37 -10.28 -29.06
C PRO A 188 -3.24 -11.28 -29.34
N LEU A 189 -2.53 -11.68 -28.28
CA LEU A 189 -1.49 -12.70 -28.35
C LEU A 189 -2.07 -14.05 -27.95
N TYR A 190 -1.71 -15.11 -28.71
CA TYR A 190 -2.05 -16.49 -28.43
C TYR A 190 -0.79 -17.34 -28.33
N PRO A 191 0.07 -17.10 -27.34
CA PRO A 191 1.35 -17.76 -27.23
C PRO A 191 1.19 -19.26 -26.90
N GLU A 192 2.09 -20.10 -27.45
CA GLU A 192 2.13 -21.53 -27.14
C GLU A 192 2.64 -21.78 -25.72
N HIS A 193 3.60 -20.96 -25.27
CA HIS A 193 4.16 -21.02 -23.93
C HIS A 193 3.89 -19.71 -23.18
N VAL A 194 3.20 -19.83 -22.04
CA VAL A 194 2.90 -18.70 -21.12
C VAL A 194 3.21 -19.12 -19.71
N GLN A 195 4.05 -18.35 -19.06
CA GLN A 195 4.24 -18.45 -17.61
C GLN A 195 3.66 -17.22 -16.94
N ILE A 196 2.61 -17.38 -16.14
CA ILE A 196 2.08 -16.30 -15.31
C ILE A 196 3.07 -16.02 -14.17
N LEU A 197 3.57 -14.80 -14.08
CA LEU A 197 4.45 -14.32 -13.02
C LEU A 197 3.66 -13.78 -11.83
N GLY A 198 2.49 -13.17 -12.11
CA GLY A 198 1.62 -12.63 -11.09
C GLY A 198 0.50 -11.74 -11.65
N LYS A 199 -0.37 -11.31 -10.73
CA LYS A 199 -1.48 -10.39 -10.99
C LYS A 199 -1.07 -8.96 -10.64
N VAL A 200 -1.36 -8.02 -11.53
CA VAL A 200 -1.21 -6.59 -11.25
C VAL A 200 -2.28 -6.15 -10.27
N ILE A 201 -1.87 -5.56 -9.14
CA ILE A 201 -2.76 -5.14 -8.04
C ILE A 201 -2.74 -3.63 -7.80
N GLY A 202 -1.82 -2.92 -8.43
CA GLY A 202 -1.69 -1.47 -8.31
C GLY A 202 -0.67 -0.91 -9.28
N LEU A 203 -0.62 0.43 -9.38
CA LEU A 203 0.39 1.11 -10.19
C LEU A 203 0.81 2.43 -9.54
N PHE A 204 2.02 2.87 -9.88
CA PHE A 204 2.57 4.18 -9.56
C PHE A 204 2.96 4.89 -10.85
N ARG A 205 2.66 6.18 -10.91
CA ARG A 205 3.10 7.07 -11.99
C ARG A 205 3.74 8.31 -11.43
N ARG A 206 4.91 8.63 -11.95
CA ARG A 206 5.54 9.94 -11.74
C ARG A 206 5.12 10.84 -12.90
N LEU A 207 4.53 11.99 -12.57
CA LEU A 207 4.14 13.03 -13.53
C LEU A 207 5.30 14.00 -13.77
#